data_5dfd1ffab392f25a90cc063a751b3350
#
_entry.id   5dfd1ffab392f25a90cc063a751b3350
#
_cell.length_a   1.000
_cell.length_b   1.000
_cell.length_c   1.000
_cell.angle_alpha   90.00
_cell.angle_beta   90.00
_cell.angle_gamma   90.00
#
_symmetry.space_group_name_H-M   'P 1'
#
loop_
_entity.id
_entity.type
_entity.pdbx_description
1 polymer ?
#
loop_
_entity_poly.entity_id
_entity_poly.type
_entity_poly.pdbx_seq_one_letter_code
_entity_poly.pdbx_strand_id
1 'polypeptide(L)'
;HRIIYEALVDLSLHEVGHTLGLSHNFYASHLHSLNNIHDRHITEPIGLYSSVMDYTSANIGPSPKHHGQFYSTTPGPYDIWAIEYGYTPSLENPEDEKERLENLLSKSTKNEYGYGNDADDMRRAGKGIDPRVMLYDMSSDPLGYAQQRMDIIRSIFPNLLNRFEAPGESYHFFRSAFSILNRQYSSSARIVSRFVGGVYMDLSLIHISEPTR
;
A
#
# COMPACT_ATOMS: atom_id res chain seq x y z
N HIS A 1 -13.91 5.28 16.45
CA HIS A 1 -12.90 4.51 17.21
C HIS A 1 -12.18 3.48 16.34
N ARG A 2 -12.87 2.77 15.41
CA ARG A 2 -12.28 1.70 14.59
C ARG A 2 -11.10 2.17 13.72
N ILE A 3 -11.22 3.28 12.99
CA ILE A 3 -10.13 3.81 12.15
C ILE A 3 -8.85 4.09 12.97
N ILE A 4 -9.00 4.59 14.20
CA ILE A 4 -7.85 4.87 15.08
C ILE A 4 -7.21 3.56 15.54
N TYR A 5 -8.02 2.57 15.88
CA TYR A 5 -7.53 1.24 16.28
C TYR A 5 -6.75 0.57 15.14
N GLU A 6 -7.35 0.49 13.94
CA GLU A 6 -6.72 -0.12 12.77
C GLU A 6 -5.43 0.63 12.39
N ALA A 7 -5.43 1.97 12.43
CA ALA A 7 -4.23 2.77 12.17
C ALA A 7 -3.10 2.53 13.18
N LEU A 8 -3.43 2.36 14.47
CA LEU A 8 -2.43 2.07 15.50
C LEU A 8 -1.87 0.66 15.38
N VAL A 9 -2.70 -0.32 15.02
CA VAL A 9 -2.25 -1.69 14.77
C VAL A 9 -1.34 -1.73 13.55
N ASP A 10 -1.75 -1.12 12.45
CA ASP A 10 -0.97 -1.03 11.21
C ASP A 10 0.40 -0.37 11.46
N LEU A 11 0.41 0.79 12.09
CA LEU A 11 1.65 1.48 12.48
C LEU A 11 2.53 0.60 13.36
N SER A 12 1.95 -0.11 14.34
CA SER A 12 2.73 -0.99 15.21
C SER A 12 3.34 -2.16 14.45
N LEU A 13 2.60 -2.76 13.52
CA LEU A 13 3.11 -3.83 12.65
C LEU A 13 4.23 -3.31 11.74
N HIS A 14 4.09 -2.11 11.20
CA HIS A 14 5.10 -1.44 10.38
C HIS A 14 6.41 -1.25 11.15
N GLU A 15 6.35 -0.63 12.33
CA GLU A 15 7.53 -0.37 13.16
C GLU A 15 8.20 -1.68 13.66
N VAL A 16 7.40 -2.69 14.00
CA VAL A 16 7.93 -4.03 14.32
C VAL A 16 8.61 -4.64 13.10
N GLY A 17 8.04 -4.49 11.88
CA GLY A 17 8.66 -4.92 10.63
C GLY A 17 10.08 -4.34 10.48
N HIS A 18 10.27 -3.06 10.74
CA HIS A 18 11.61 -2.44 10.74
C HIS A 18 12.55 -3.07 11.79
N THR A 19 12.07 -3.40 12.97
CA THR A 19 12.90 -4.07 14.00
C THR A 19 13.31 -5.48 13.60
N LEU A 20 12.53 -6.12 12.72
CA LEU A 20 12.83 -7.42 12.13
C LEU A 20 13.68 -7.33 10.85
N GLY A 21 14.11 -6.12 10.46
CA GLY A 21 14.99 -5.89 9.32
C GLY A 21 14.27 -5.72 7.98
N LEU A 22 12.94 -5.59 7.97
CA LEU A 22 12.20 -5.27 6.76
C LEU A 22 12.40 -3.79 6.40
N SER A 23 12.58 -3.51 5.12
CA SER A 23 12.56 -2.16 4.55
C SER A 23 11.20 -1.89 3.91
N HIS A 24 10.92 -0.62 3.57
CA HIS A 24 9.68 -0.24 2.89
C HIS A 24 9.45 -1.07 1.64
N ASN A 25 8.18 -1.37 1.35
CA ASN A 25 7.74 -2.06 0.15
C ASN A 25 6.53 -1.34 -0.47
N PHE A 26 6.77 -0.37 -1.35
CA PHE A 26 5.75 0.45 -2.01
C PHE A 26 5.10 -0.21 -3.23
N TYR A 27 5.34 -1.49 -3.46
CA TYR A 27 4.62 -2.32 -4.39
C TYR A 27 3.43 -3.04 -3.73
N ALA A 28 3.40 -3.06 -2.40
CA ALA A 28 2.51 -3.92 -1.63
C ALA A 28 1.02 -3.58 -1.73
N SER A 29 0.67 -2.37 -2.12
CA SER A 29 -0.71 -1.90 -2.30
C SER A 29 -1.52 -2.70 -3.33
N HIS A 30 -0.86 -3.44 -4.23
CA HIS A 30 -1.48 -4.13 -5.38
C HIS A 30 -2.09 -5.51 -5.09
N LEU A 31 -2.17 -5.94 -3.82
CA LEU A 31 -2.62 -7.29 -3.45
C LEU A 31 -4.04 -7.59 -3.91
N HIS A 32 -4.97 -6.66 -3.75
CA HIS A 32 -6.40 -6.88 -3.97
C HIS A 32 -6.97 -6.01 -5.11
N SER A 33 -8.03 -6.50 -5.74
CA SER A 33 -8.83 -5.69 -6.66
C SER A 33 -9.56 -4.56 -5.93
N LEU A 34 -10.01 -3.55 -6.67
CA LEU A 34 -10.74 -2.40 -6.15
C LEU A 34 -12.02 -2.81 -5.38
N ASN A 35 -12.69 -3.88 -5.75
CA ASN A 35 -13.84 -4.39 -5.03
C ASN A 35 -13.44 -5.12 -3.74
N ASN A 36 -12.36 -5.90 -3.80
CA ASN A 36 -11.92 -6.76 -2.70
C ASN A 36 -11.32 -5.98 -1.52
N ILE A 37 -10.72 -4.79 -1.76
CA ILE A 37 -10.21 -3.94 -0.66
C ILE A 37 -11.33 -3.47 0.28
N HIS A 38 -12.60 -3.56 -0.13
CA HIS A 38 -13.75 -3.21 0.68
C HIS A 38 -14.47 -4.42 1.27
N ASP A 39 -13.95 -5.65 1.07
CA ASP A 39 -14.49 -6.87 1.66
C ASP A 39 -13.60 -7.38 2.80
N ARG A 40 -14.10 -7.25 4.04
CA ARG A 40 -13.38 -7.67 5.25
C ARG A 40 -13.17 -9.17 5.33
N HIS A 41 -14.04 -9.97 4.75
CA HIS A 41 -13.86 -11.43 4.71
C HIS A 41 -12.65 -11.85 3.87
N ILE A 42 -12.25 -10.98 2.92
CA ILE A 42 -11.07 -11.17 2.10
C ILE A 42 -9.84 -10.56 2.78
N THR A 43 -9.94 -9.30 3.26
CA THR A 43 -8.77 -8.55 3.72
C THR A 43 -8.32 -8.88 5.14
N GLU A 44 -9.24 -9.21 6.05
CA GLU A 44 -8.87 -9.50 7.45
C GLU A 44 -7.97 -10.73 7.62
N PRO A 45 -8.18 -11.85 6.88
CA PRO A 45 -7.34 -13.04 7.05
C PRO A 45 -5.92 -12.91 6.46
N ILE A 46 -5.74 -12.12 5.42
CA ILE A 46 -4.49 -12.10 4.63
C ILE A 46 -3.82 -10.73 4.53
N GLY A 47 -4.41 -9.71 5.15
CA GLY A 47 -3.94 -8.33 5.06
C GLY A 47 -4.68 -7.53 3.98
N LEU A 48 -4.75 -6.21 4.17
CA LEU A 48 -5.33 -5.27 3.19
C LEU A 48 -4.38 -5.03 2.01
N TYR A 49 -3.09 -5.18 2.23
CA TYR A 49 -1.99 -5.09 1.27
C TYR A 49 -0.97 -6.19 1.54
N SER A 50 -0.06 -6.44 0.60
CA SER A 50 0.86 -7.58 0.69
C SER A 50 1.96 -7.40 1.75
N SER A 51 2.23 -6.16 2.17
CA SER A 51 3.19 -5.85 3.22
C SER A 51 2.75 -4.64 4.04
N VAL A 52 2.87 -4.72 5.35
CA VAL A 52 2.69 -3.58 6.27
C VAL A 52 3.80 -2.53 6.15
N MET A 53 4.81 -2.80 5.34
CA MET A 53 5.92 -1.88 5.08
C MET A 53 5.60 -0.86 3.98
N ASP A 54 4.35 -0.79 3.50
CA ASP A 54 3.89 0.22 2.57
C ASP A 54 3.32 1.45 3.31
N TYR A 55 3.33 2.60 2.64
CA TYR A 55 2.67 3.82 3.08
C TYR A 55 1.37 4.05 2.30
N THR A 56 0.35 3.34 2.69
CA THR A 56 -0.96 3.43 2.05
C THR A 56 -1.81 4.58 2.62
N SER A 57 -2.82 4.99 1.86
CA SER A 57 -3.87 5.87 2.38
C SER A 57 -4.89 5.08 3.19
N ALA A 58 -5.59 5.75 4.12
CA ALA A 58 -6.77 5.14 4.73
C ALA A 58 -7.75 4.67 3.65
N ASN A 59 -8.11 3.40 3.67
CA ASN A 59 -9.06 2.83 2.75
C ASN A 59 -10.48 3.30 3.10
N ILE A 60 -10.98 4.29 2.36
CA ILE A 60 -12.34 4.82 2.53
C ILE A 60 -13.22 4.28 1.41
N GLY A 61 -14.17 3.45 1.76
CA GLY A 61 -15.12 2.89 0.80
C GLY A 61 -16.10 3.90 0.22
N PRO A 62 -16.70 3.59 -0.92
CA PRO A 62 -17.63 4.49 -1.62
C PRO A 62 -18.90 4.78 -0.83
N SER A 63 -19.24 3.93 0.13
CA SER A 63 -20.36 4.15 1.04
C SER A 63 -20.13 3.43 2.38
N PRO A 64 -20.84 3.82 3.46
CA PRO A 64 -20.76 3.14 4.74
C PRO A 64 -21.15 1.63 4.71
N LYS A 65 -21.91 1.22 3.71
CA LYS A 65 -22.32 -0.18 3.51
C LYS A 65 -21.28 -0.99 2.73
N HIS A 66 -20.41 -0.33 1.98
CA HIS A 66 -19.33 -0.93 1.21
C HIS A 66 -18.00 -0.35 1.71
N HIS A 67 -17.66 -0.71 2.93
CA HIS A 67 -16.48 -0.22 3.60
C HIS A 67 -15.78 -1.37 4.32
N GLY A 68 -14.59 -1.70 3.85
CA GLY A 68 -13.72 -2.71 4.43
C GLY A 68 -12.96 -2.25 5.68
N GLN A 69 -11.74 -2.72 5.84
CA GLN A 69 -10.79 -2.18 6.81
C GLN A 69 -10.31 -0.81 6.33
N PHE A 70 -10.00 0.08 7.27
CA PHE A 70 -9.33 1.35 6.98
C PHE A 70 -7.83 1.17 6.77
N TYR A 71 -7.23 0.26 7.56
CA TYR A 71 -5.82 -0.12 7.53
C TYR A 71 -5.69 -1.62 7.80
N SER A 72 -4.56 -2.21 7.45
CA SER A 72 -4.31 -3.62 7.74
C SER A 72 -4.16 -3.86 9.24
N THR A 73 -4.72 -4.96 9.71
CA THR A 73 -4.53 -5.42 11.10
C THR A 73 -3.80 -6.75 11.18
N THR A 74 -3.24 -7.17 10.06
CA THR A 74 -2.56 -8.44 9.86
C THR A 74 -1.38 -8.22 8.92
N PRO A 75 -0.20 -8.83 9.18
CA PRO A 75 0.89 -8.86 8.21
C PRO A 75 0.44 -9.47 6.89
N GLY A 76 0.94 -8.94 5.79
CA GLY A 76 0.60 -9.44 4.48
C GLY A 76 1.42 -10.65 4.04
N PRO A 77 1.09 -11.27 2.90
CA PRO A 77 1.80 -12.45 2.40
C PRO A 77 3.29 -12.19 2.13
N TYR A 78 3.65 -10.97 1.70
CA TYR A 78 5.06 -10.58 1.52
C TYR A 78 5.81 -10.58 2.85
N ASP A 79 5.22 -10.01 3.91
CA ASP A 79 5.86 -9.95 5.23
C ASP A 79 6.14 -11.34 5.76
N ILE A 80 5.14 -12.23 5.69
CA ILE A 80 5.26 -13.61 6.13
C ILE A 80 6.36 -14.34 5.35
N TRP A 81 6.38 -14.17 4.03
CA TRP A 81 7.38 -14.77 3.15
C TRP A 81 8.79 -14.26 3.43
N ALA A 82 8.96 -12.94 3.66
CA ALA A 82 10.25 -12.34 3.96
C ALA A 82 10.78 -12.79 5.33
N ILE A 83 9.90 -12.92 6.33
CA ILE A 83 10.25 -13.44 7.64
C ILE A 83 10.56 -14.95 7.57
N GLU A 84 9.81 -15.73 6.80
CA GLU A 84 10.12 -17.14 6.56
C GLU A 84 11.52 -17.31 5.95
N TYR A 85 11.87 -16.47 4.98
CA TYR A 85 13.19 -16.48 4.36
C TYR A 85 14.31 -16.14 5.36
N GLY A 86 14.13 -15.06 6.15
CA GLY A 86 15.18 -14.54 7.01
C GLY A 86 15.34 -15.24 8.36
N TYR A 87 14.29 -15.88 8.87
CA TYR A 87 14.24 -16.34 10.26
C TYR A 87 14.03 -17.87 10.42
N THR A 88 13.69 -18.58 9.36
CA THR A 88 13.61 -20.04 9.46
C THR A 88 15.03 -20.62 9.65
N PRO A 89 15.27 -21.41 10.68
CA PRO A 89 16.57 -22.07 10.87
C PRO A 89 16.97 -22.91 9.66
N SER A 90 18.24 -22.84 9.29
CA SER A 90 18.78 -23.63 8.20
C SER A 90 18.70 -25.13 8.51
N LEU A 91 18.45 -25.93 7.48
CA LEU A 91 18.49 -27.38 7.58
C LEU A 91 19.95 -27.88 7.73
N GLU A 92 20.13 -29.00 8.39
CA GLU A 92 21.47 -29.57 8.61
C GLU A 92 22.15 -29.98 7.30
N ASN A 93 21.37 -30.51 6.34
CA ASN A 93 21.90 -30.91 5.04
C ASN A 93 21.91 -29.70 4.08
N PRO A 94 23.04 -29.28 3.52
CA PRO A 94 23.15 -28.15 2.60
C PRO A 94 22.34 -28.30 1.31
N GLU A 95 22.16 -29.48 0.77
CA GLU A 95 21.37 -29.72 -0.45
C GLU A 95 19.88 -29.53 -0.18
N ASP A 96 19.37 -30.02 0.94
CA ASP A 96 17.98 -29.86 1.36
C ASP A 96 17.70 -28.38 1.66
N GLU A 97 18.65 -27.67 2.27
CA GLU A 97 18.53 -26.22 2.52
C GLU A 97 18.49 -25.43 1.21
N LYS A 98 19.32 -25.78 0.25
CA LYS A 98 19.30 -25.16 -1.07
C LYS A 98 17.96 -25.35 -1.76
N GLU A 99 17.44 -26.60 -1.76
CA GLU A 99 16.10 -26.86 -2.34
C GLU A 99 15.00 -26.09 -1.64
N ARG A 100 15.03 -26.00 -0.30
CA ARG A 100 14.08 -25.21 0.49
C ARG A 100 14.10 -23.73 0.07
N LEU A 101 15.30 -23.14 -0.03
CA LEU A 101 15.46 -21.75 -0.42
C LEU A 101 15.02 -21.49 -1.87
N GLU A 102 15.37 -22.38 -2.80
CA GLU A 102 14.92 -22.28 -4.19
C GLU A 102 13.40 -22.33 -4.31
N ASN A 103 12.75 -23.24 -3.58
CA ASN A 103 11.30 -23.34 -3.52
C ASN A 103 10.65 -22.09 -2.94
N LEU A 104 11.23 -21.51 -1.87
CA LEU A 104 10.74 -20.29 -1.26
C LEU A 104 10.89 -19.10 -2.21
N LEU A 105 12.07 -18.95 -2.83
CA LEU A 105 12.38 -17.86 -3.75
C LEU A 105 11.59 -17.95 -5.06
N SER A 106 11.19 -19.15 -5.50
CA SER A 106 10.37 -19.32 -6.70
C SER A 106 9.03 -18.58 -6.64
N LYS A 107 8.55 -18.27 -5.43
CA LYS A 107 7.33 -17.50 -5.20
C LYS A 107 7.49 -16.01 -5.59
N SER A 108 8.71 -15.48 -5.64
CA SER A 108 9.00 -14.06 -5.86
C SER A 108 8.46 -13.47 -7.17
N THR A 109 8.13 -14.31 -8.15
CA THR A 109 7.55 -13.91 -9.44
C THR A 109 6.06 -13.62 -9.38
N LYS A 110 5.40 -13.95 -8.27
CA LYS A 110 3.97 -13.66 -8.10
C LYS A 110 3.75 -12.27 -7.57
N ASN A 111 2.63 -11.67 -7.93
CA ASN A 111 2.31 -10.28 -7.64
C ASN A 111 2.29 -9.95 -6.14
N GLU A 112 1.81 -10.88 -5.32
CA GLU A 112 1.75 -10.73 -3.86
C GLU A 112 3.12 -10.69 -3.17
N TYR A 113 4.20 -11.05 -3.88
CA TYR A 113 5.58 -11.01 -3.40
C TYR A 113 6.42 -9.93 -4.12
N GLY A 114 5.77 -9.07 -4.90
CA GLY A 114 6.44 -7.94 -5.54
C GLY A 114 7.09 -7.00 -4.53
N TYR A 115 8.19 -6.37 -4.93
CA TYR A 115 8.98 -5.48 -4.08
C TYR A 115 9.40 -4.23 -4.83
N GLY A 116 9.28 -3.10 -4.15
CA GLY A 116 9.82 -1.82 -4.57
C GLY A 116 10.00 -0.92 -3.37
N ASN A 117 11.18 -0.33 -3.21
CA ASN A 117 11.55 0.45 -2.03
C ASN A 117 11.65 1.96 -2.28
N ASP A 118 12.16 2.70 -1.29
CA ASP A 118 12.38 4.15 -1.37
C ASP A 118 13.23 4.58 -2.57
N ALA A 119 14.15 3.74 -3.04
CA ALA A 119 14.97 4.03 -4.21
C ALA A 119 14.15 3.94 -5.51
N ASP A 120 13.14 3.09 -5.53
CA ASP A 120 12.26 2.86 -6.68
C ASP A 120 11.10 3.87 -6.74
N ASP A 121 10.52 4.26 -5.59
CA ASP A 121 9.51 5.36 -5.52
C ASP A 121 10.13 6.73 -5.69
N MET A 122 11.13 6.96 -6.22
CA MET A 122 11.86 8.19 -6.26
C MET A 122 11.01 9.43 -6.50
N ARG A 123 10.72 10.14 -5.43
CA ARG A 123 9.97 11.40 -5.36
C ARG A 123 10.57 12.54 -6.20
N ARG A 124 11.71 12.32 -6.85
CA ARG A 124 12.38 13.28 -7.73
C ARG A 124 12.01 13.02 -9.19
N ALA A 125 11.81 14.07 -9.94
CA ALA A 125 11.59 13.98 -11.39
C ALA A 125 12.69 13.14 -12.07
N GLY A 126 12.28 12.23 -12.94
CA GLY A 126 13.18 11.34 -13.69
C GLY A 126 13.65 10.09 -12.94
N LYS A 127 13.14 9.87 -11.73
CA LYS A 127 13.37 8.66 -10.94
C LYS A 127 11.99 8.16 -10.49
N GLY A 128 11.79 6.88 -10.23
CA GLY A 128 10.47 6.34 -9.95
C GLY A 128 9.63 6.28 -11.23
N ILE A 129 10.13 5.55 -12.18
CA ILE A 129 9.50 5.38 -13.49
C ILE A 129 8.44 4.28 -13.48
N ASP A 130 8.50 3.34 -12.53
CA ASP A 130 7.48 2.31 -12.37
C ASP A 130 6.27 2.85 -11.59
N PRO A 131 5.10 2.99 -12.24
CA PRO A 131 3.92 3.50 -11.58
C PRO A 131 3.28 2.50 -10.59
N ARG A 132 3.80 1.27 -10.51
CA ARG A 132 3.38 0.29 -9.51
C ARG A 132 4.11 0.46 -8.17
N VAL A 133 5.15 1.28 -8.14
CA VAL A 133 5.92 1.56 -6.92
C VAL A 133 5.71 3.01 -6.53
N MET A 134 4.72 3.26 -5.67
CA MET A 134 4.39 4.62 -5.24
C MET A 134 3.72 4.63 -3.87
N LEU A 135 3.65 5.80 -3.25
CA LEU A 135 2.98 6.02 -1.98
C LEU A 135 1.51 6.40 -2.19
N TYR A 136 0.65 5.99 -1.25
CA TYR A 136 -0.73 6.43 -1.10
C TYR A 136 -1.70 5.93 -2.17
N ASP A 137 -1.28 5.03 -3.03
CA ASP A 137 -2.17 4.25 -3.88
C ASP A 137 -2.77 3.05 -3.14
N MET A 138 -3.62 2.33 -3.79
CA MET A 138 -4.21 1.09 -3.28
C MET A 138 -4.89 0.32 -4.41
N SER A 139 -4.99 -1.00 -4.25
CA SER A 139 -5.56 -1.98 -5.17
C SER A 139 -4.72 -2.24 -6.43
N SER A 140 -4.98 -3.39 -7.04
CA SER A 140 -4.39 -3.75 -8.34
C SER A 140 -4.91 -2.88 -9.51
N ASP A 141 -5.86 -1.97 -9.23
CA ASP A 141 -6.32 -0.90 -10.13
C ASP A 141 -6.13 0.46 -9.46
N PRO A 142 -4.91 1.02 -9.42
CA PRO A 142 -4.64 2.31 -8.79
C PRO A 142 -5.38 3.47 -9.45
N LEU A 143 -5.66 3.38 -10.77
CA LEU A 143 -6.41 4.41 -11.49
C LEU A 143 -7.88 4.43 -11.06
N GLY A 144 -8.51 3.26 -11.00
CA GLY A 144 -9.86 3.11 -10.48
C GLY A 144 -9.96 3.56 -9.02
N TYR A 145 -8.97 3.22 -8.18
CA TYR A 145 -8.90 3.69 -6.80
C TYR A 145 -8.80 5.22 -6.72
N ALA A 146 -7.91 5.83 -7.48
CA ALA A 146 -7.76 7.29 -7.53
C ALA A 146 -9.05 7.98 -7.97
N GLN A 147 -9.72 7.44 -9.00
CA GLN A 147 -11.02 7.95 -9.48
C GLN A 147 -12.10 7.84 -8.39
N GLN A 148 -12.22 6.68 -7.73
CA GLN A 148 -13.15 6.47 -6.63
C GLN A 148 -12.91 7.48 -5.48
N ARG A 149 -11.65 7.72 -5.10
CA ARG A 149 -11.29 8.72 -4.10
C ARG A 149 -11.70 10.14 -4.50
N MET A 150 -11.44 10.52 -5.75
CA MET A 150 -11.84 11.83 -6.25
C MET A 150 -13.36 12.00 -6.26
N ASP A 151 -14.12 10.97 -6.59
CA ASP A 151 -15.58 11.01 -6.61
C ASP A 151 -16.17 11.11 -5.19
N ILE A 152 -15.61 10.39 -4.22
CA ILE A 152 -15.96 10.54 -2.81
C ILE A 152 -15.74 12.00 -2.36
N ILE A 153 -14.58 12.57 -2.66
CA ILE A 153 -14.26 13.94 -2.27
C ILE A 153 -15.21 14.94 -2.94
N ARG A 154 -15.49 14.79 -4.23
CA ARG A 154 -16.45 15.64 -4.96
C ARG A 154 -17.84 15.60 -4.33
N SER A 155 -18.27 14.44 -3.83
CA SER A 155 -19.57 14.29 -3.18
C SER A 155 -19.65 15.01 -1.82
N ILE A 156 -18.52 15.22 -1.15
CA ILE A 156 -18.45 15.86 0.17
C ILE A 156 -18.43 17.39 0.06
N PHE A 157 -17.73 17.95 -0.92
CA PHE A 157 -17.49 19.39 -1.05
C PHE A 157 -18.75 20.26 -1.00
N PRO A 158 -19.87 19.95 -1.69
CA PRO A 158 -21.06 20.80 -1.68
C PRO A 158 -21.66 21.01 -0.29
N ASN A 159 -21.50 20.04 0.61
CA ASN A 159 -22.06 20.07 1.95
C ASN A 159 -21.04 20.38 3.05
N LEU A 160 -19.78 20.65 2.68
CA LEU A 160 -18.70 20.78 3.65
C LEU A 160 -18.92 21.98 4.58
N LEU A 161 -19.32 23.14 4.04
CA LEU A 161 -19.58 24.33 4.82
C LEU A 161 -20.69 24.08 5.84
N ASN A 162 -21.82 23.55 5.41
CA ASN A 162 -22.98 23.30 6.27
C ASN A 162 -22.67 22.32 7.42
N ARG A 163 -21.64 21.48 7.28
CA ARG A 163 -21.23 20.53 8.33
C ARG A 163 -20.43 21.16 9.45
N PHE A 164 -19.74 22.27 9.17
CA PHE A 164 -18.79 22.90 10.09
C PHE A 164 -19.18 24.34 10.45
N GLU A 165 -20.19 24.90 9.80
CA GLU A 165 -20.70 26.23 10.14
C GLU A 165 -21.65 26.13 11.33
N ALA A 166 -21.31 26.87 12.39
CA ALA A 166 -22.19 27.07 13.55
C ALA A 166 -22.09 28.51 14.03
N PRO A 167 -23.20 29.12 14.45
CA PRO A 167 -23.20 30.49 14.95
C PRO A 167 -22.23 30.70 16.12
N GLY A 168 -21.31 31.63 15.99
CA GLY A 168 -20.29 31.92 17.02
C GLY A 168 -19.05 31.04 16.99
N GLU A 169 -19.00 30.01 16.14
CA GLU A 169 -17.84 29.14 15.97
C GLU A 169 -16.87 29.69 14.91
N SER A 170 -15.58 29.35 15.08
CA SER A 170 -14.57 29.71 14.10
C SER A 170 -14.56 28.76 12.91
N TYR A 171 -14.16 29.24 11.74
CA TYR A 171 -13.98 28.40 10.53
C TYR A 171 -12.76 27.47 10.59
N HIS A 172 -12.15 27.28 11.75
CA HIS A 172 -10.94 26.45 11.88
C HIS A 172 -11.16 25.00 11.41
N PHE A 173 -12.24 24.38 11.87
CA PHE A 173 -12.55 23.00 11.48
C PHE A 173 -12.92 22.87 10.00
N PHE A 174 -13.67 23.84 9.47
CA PHE A 174 -13.95 23.92 8.03
C PHE A 174 -12.65 24.02 7.20
N ARG A 175 -11.74 24.93 7.56
CA ARG A 175 -10.46 25.11 6.87
C ARG A 175 -9.60 23.85 6.93
N SER A 176 -9.56 23.18 8.07
CA SER A 176 -8.82 21.92 8.25
C SER A 176 -9.41 20.82 7.37
N ALA A 177 -10.73 20.64 7.39
CA ALA A 177 -11.41 19.65 6.55
C ALA A 177 -11.22 19.93 5.06
N PHE A 178 -11.37 21.18 4.63
CA PHE A 178 -11.11 21.59 3.25
C PHE A 178 -9.68 21.30 2.81
N SER A 179 -8.69 21.61 3.66
CA SER A 179 -7.29 21.34 3.37
C SER A 179 -6.99 19.85 3.26
N ILE A 180 -7.61 19.02 4.11
CA ILE A 180 -7.48 17.56 4.06
C ILE A 180 -8.05 17.01 2.74
N LEU A 181 -9.27 17.41 2.38
CA LEU A 181 -9.92 16.97 1.14
C LEU A 181 -9.14 17.41 -0.10
N ASN A 182 -8.65 18.65 -0.12
CA ASN A 182 -7.86 19.15 -1.23
C ASN A 182 -6.53 18.38 -1.39
N ARG A 183 -5.85 18.06 -0.28
CA ARG A 183 -4.64 17.21 -0.32
C ARG A 183 -4.94 15.80 -0.83
N GLN A 184 -6.03 15.20 -0.38
CA GLN A 184 -6.43 13.86 -0.83
C GLN A 184 -6.77 13.86 -2.34
N TYR A 185 -7.46 14.90 -2.83
CA TYR A 185 -7.74 15.05 -4.25
C TYR A 185 -6.45 15.19 -5.07
N SER A 186 -5.53 16.03 -4.61
CA SER A 186 -4.23 16.23 -5.26
C SER A 186 -3.36 14.97 -5.23
N SER A 187 -3.42 14.18 -4.15
CA SER A 187 -2.74 12.89 -4.05
C SER A 187 -3.29 11.90 -5.08
N SER A 188 -4.62 11.81 -5.21
CA SER A 188 -5.26 10.97 -6.23
C SER A 188 -4.88 11.38 -7.65
N ALA A 189 -4.82 12.68 -7.94
CA ALA A 189 -4.36 13.17 -9.24
C ALA A 189 -2.88 12.82 -9.49
N ARG A 190 -2.04 12.80 -8.45
CA ARG A 190 -0.64 12.37 -8.56
C ARG A 190 -0.52 10.89 -8.91
N ILE A 191 -1.33 10.01 -8.31
CA ILE A 191 -1.39 8.59 -8.69
C ILE A 191 -1.63 8.47 -10.20
N VAL A 192 -2.65 9.15 -10.72
CA VAL A 192 -2.96 9.13 -12.16
C VAL A 192 -1.79 9.63 -13.02
N SER A 193 -1.13 10.70 -12.58
CA SER A 193 -0.02 11.30 -13.33
C SER A 193 1.20 10.38 -13.45
N ARG A 194 1.41 9.44 -12.52
CA ARG A 194 2.50 8.47 -12.54
C ARG A 194 2.40 7.48 -13.70
N PHE A 195 1.19 7.23 -14.19
CA PHE A 195 0.98 6.34 -15.34
C PHE A 195 1.26 7.02 -16.69
N VAL A 196 1.36 8.35 -16.73
CA VAL A 196 1.70 9.08 -17.97
C VAL A 196 3.20 8.99 -18.18
N GLY A 197 3.63 8.17 -19.14
CA GLY A 197 5.04 7.93 -19.42
C GLY A 197 5.73 6.99 -18.43
N GLY A 198 4.97 6.33 -17.56
CA GLY A 198 5.50 5.30 -16.66
C GLY A 198 5.94 4.05 -17.41
N VAL A 199 6.92 3.34 -16.87
CA VAL A 199 7.47 2.11 -17.43
C VAL A 199 7.47 1.04 -16.33
N TYR A 200 6.89 -0.11 -16.59
CA TYR A 200 6.96 -1.25 -15.68
C TYR A 200 8.36 -1.86 -15.71
N MET A 201 8.94 -2.02 -14.54
CA MET A 201 10.29 -2.55 -14.36
C MET A 201 10.22 -3.89 -13.63
N ASP A 202 10.13 -4.96 -14.38
CA ASP A 202 10.19 -6.30 -13.81
C ASP A 202 11.65 -6.79 -13.80
N LEU A 203 12.25 -6.80 -12.62
CA LEU A 203 13.58 -7.37 -12.41
C LEU A 203 13.46 -8.89 -12.46
N SER A 204 13.84 -9.51 -13.58
CA SER A 204 13.95 -10.97 -13.64
C SER A 204 15.19 -11.44 -12.89
N LEU A 205 15.12 -12.62 -12.26
CA LEU A 205 16.27 -13.26 -11.58
C LEU A 205 17.46 -13.47 -12.53
N ILE A 206 17.25 -13.53 -13.83
CA ILE A 206 18.29 -13.64 -14.87
C ILE A 206 19.17 -12.38 -14.91
N HIS A 207 18.61 -11.21 -14.63
CA HIS A 207 19.38 -9.97 -14.62
C HIS A 207 20.17 -9.73 -13.32
N ILE A 208 19.85 -10.47 -12.26
CA ILE A 208 20.57 -10.41 -10.97
C ILE A 208 21.81 -11.32 -10.99
N SER A 209 21.83 -12.35 -11.85
CA SER A 209 22.88 -13.37 -11.88
C SER A 209 24.06 -13.09 -12.82
N GLU A 210 23.99 -12.05 -13.67
CA GLU A 210 25.12 -11.66 -14.51
C GLU A 210 25.88 -10.50 -13.88
N PRO A 211 27.12 -10.74 -13.36
CA PRO A 211 27.99 -9.62 -13.01
C PRO A 211 28.34 -8.87 -14.30
N THR A 212 27.96 -7.59 -14.36
CA THR A 212 28.45 -6.67 -15.39
C THR A 212 29.97 -6.71 -15.39
N ARG A 213 30.55 -7.28 -16.45
CA ARG A 213 31.98 -7.20 -16.75
C ARG A 213 32.34 -5.80 -17.23
#